data_69cad37f3849ee79fe3cc2dd0bccfa48
#
_entry.id   69cad37f3849ee79fe3cc2dd0bccfa48
#
_cell.length_a   1.000
_cell.length_b   1.000
_cell.length_c   1.000
_cell.angle_alpha   90.00
_cell.angle_beta   90.00
_cell.angle_gamma   90.00
#
_symmetry.space_group_name_H-M   'P 1'
#
loop_
_entity.id
_entity.type
_entity.pdbx_description
1 polymer ?
#
loop_
_entity_poly.entity_id
_entity_poly.type
_entity_poly.pdbx_seq_one_letter_code
_entity_poly.pdbx_strand_id
1 'polypeptide(L)'
;VFTEVMVSTDDQEIAEIAQRYGTKVPFMRSPEMSSDMAMTAPVLIEVMNKYKELGKVFEQLCCIYPTAPFISAQRLNQAMTLLISEKVDGVLPIVQYSYPPQRCLLMRENRAKMLYPENYNVRSQDLEPIYHDCGQFYCLRTDSLFAEQKLFCQNTLPIVIPESEAQDIDNEEDWKMAEIKFRMLRGEQTR
;
A
#
# COMPACT_ATOMS: atom_id res chain seq x y z
N VAL A 1 11.55 -13.35 6.40
CA VAL A 1 11.74 -11.96 6.02
C VAL A 1 11.70 -11.06 7.26
N PHE A 2 10.67 -11.22 8.12
CA PHE A 2 10.45 -10.34 9.27
C PHE A 2 10.78 -11.04 10.58
N THR A 3 11.42 -10.33 11.50
CA THR A 3 11.72 -10.82 12.87
C THR A 3 10.51 -10.69 13.80
N GLU A 4 9.62 -9.77 13.51
CA GLU A 4 8.38 -9.52 14.24
C GLU A 4 7.25 -9.25 13.24
N VAL A 5 6.07 -9.81 13.49
CA VAL A 5 4.82 -9.50 12.75
C VAL A 5 3.75 -9.17 13.78
N MET A 6 3.09 -8.03 13.61
CA MET A 6 2.04 -7.57 14.51
C MET A 6 0.86 -6.99 13.75
N VAL A 7 -0.29 -6.97 14.37
CA VAL A 7 -1.47 -6.21 13.92
C VAL A 7 -1.67 -5.01 14.84
N SER A 8 -1.81 -3.83 14.25
CA SER A 8 -2.17 -2.59 14.94
C SER A 8 -3.68 -2.38 14.81
N THR A 9 -4.39 -2.46 15.92
CA THR A 9 -5.86 -2.29 15.98
C THR A 9 -6.24 -1.68 17.33
N ASP A 10 -7.39 -1.01 17.38
CA ASP A 10 -8.10 -0.56 18.58
C ASP A 10 -9.29 -1.47 18.93
N ASP A 11 -9.61 -2.43 18.05
CA ASP A 11 -10.71 -3.38 18.22
C ASP A 11 -10.21 -4.68 18.85
N GLN A 12 -10.86 -5.06 19.96
CA GLN A 12 -10.50 -6.25 20.74
C GLN A 12 -10.79 -7.55 19.97
N GLU A 13 -11.87 -7.61 19.19
CA GLU A 13 -12.22 -8.79 18.40
C GLU A 13 -11.21 -9.01 17.27
N ILE A 14 -10.80 -7.93 16.58
CA ILE A 14 -9.73 -7.98 15.56
C ILE A 14 -8.42 -8.45 16.18
N ALA A 15 -8.08 -7.95 17.37
CA ALA A 15 -6.88 -8.37 18.09
C ALA A 15 -6.89 -9.87 18.40
N GLU A 16 -8.00 -10.41 18.90
CA GLU A 16 -8.16 -11.83 19.19
C GLU A 16 -8.10 -12.72 17.95
N ILE A 17 -8.70 -12.25 16.83
CA ILE A 17 -8.63 -12.93 15.54
C ILE A 17 -7.18 -12.98 15.06
N ALA A 18 -6.49 -11.85 15.07
CA ALA A 18 -5.10 -11.75 14.66
C ALA A 18 -4.18 -12.70 15.45
N GLN A 19 -4.36 -12.76 16.77
CA GLN A 19 -3.62 -13.68 17.64
C GLN A 19 -3.91 -15.15 17.33
N ARG A 20 -5.17 -15.51 17.02
CA ARG A 20 -5.52 -16.88 16.58
C ARG A 20 -4.81 -17.30 15.30
N TYR A 21 -4.50 -16.34 14.41
CA TYR A 21 -3.71 -16.58 13.21
C TYR A 21 -2.20 -16.45 13.41
N GLY A 22 -1.74 -16.32 14.67
CA GLY A 22 -0.33 -16.37 15.05
C GLY A 22 0.41 -15.04 14.96
N THR A 23 -0.29 -13.92 14.76
CA THR A 23 0.33 -12.59 14.82
C THR A 23 0.32 -12.06 16.25
N LYS A 24 1.16 -11.05 16.52
CA LYS A 24 1.20 -10.40 17.84
C LYS A 24 0.31 -9.15 17.85
N VAL A 25 -0.26 -8.83 18.99
CA VAL A 25 -0.90 -7.56 19.32
C VAL A 25 -0.32 -7.12 20.67
N PRO A 26 0.92 -6.57 20.67
CA PRO A 26 1.61 -6.27 21.93
C PRO A 26 1.01 -5.08 22.67
N PHE A 27 0.23 -4.26 21.99
CA PHE A 27 -0.49 -3.09 22.50
C PHE A 27 -1.66 -2.76 21.58
N MET A 28 -2.68 -2.12 22.13
CA MET A 28 -3.79 -1.56 21.36
C MET A 28 -3.39 -0.20 20.79
N ARG A 29 -3.95 0.14 19.62
CA ARG A 29 -3.80 1.46 19.01
C ARG A 29 -4.49 2.52 19.89
N SER A 30 -3.92 3.72 19.93
CA SER A 30 -4.55 4.82 20.69
C SER A 30 -5.83 5.31 20.01
N PRO A 31 -6.78 5.91 20.77
CA PRO A 31 -7.98 6.50 20.20
C PRO A 31 -7.68 7.59 19.16
N GLU A 32 -6.62 8.36 19.37
CA GLU A 32 -6.19 9.42 18.45
C GLU A 32 -5.78 8.85 17.09
N MET A 33 -5.11 7.70 17.08
CA MET A 33 -4.66 7.02 15.86
C MET A 33 -5.69 6.05 15.27
N SER A 34 -6.87 5.95 15.86
CA SER A 34 -7.97 5.07 15.44
C SER A 34 -9.15 5.83 14.83
N SER A 35 -9.03 7.16 14.72
CA SER A 35 -10.06 7.98 14.07
C SER A 35 -10.02 7.82 12.54
N ASP A 36 -11.16 8.05 11.88
CA ASP A 36 -11.27 8.04 10.40
C ASP A 36 -10.34 9.05 9.71
N MET A 37 -9.80 10.02 10.46
CA MET A 37 -8.87 11.03 9.95
C MET A 37 -7.40 10.66 10.20
N ALA A 38 -7.14 9.56 10.87
CA ALA A 38 -5.78 9.15 11.17
C ALA A 38 -5.05 8.65 9.92
N MET A 39 -3.99 9.35 9.54
CA MET A 39 -3.14 8.94 8.43
C MET A 39 -2.19 7.81 8.83
N THR A 40 -1.81 6.98 7.86
CA THR A 40 -0.98 5.79 8.11
C THR A 40 0.40 6.12 8.71
N ALA A 41 1.09 7.17 8.26
CA ALA A 41 2.42 7.47 8.77
C ALA A 41 2.44 7.81 10.29
N PRO A 42 1.53 8.65 10.84
CA PRO A 42 1.39 8.83 12.29
C PRO A 42 1.11 7.53 13.05
N VAL A 43 0.25 6.66 12.51
CA VAL A 43 -0.03 5.33 13.12
C VAL A 43 1.25 4.49 13.22
N LEU A 44 2.05 4.44 12.16
CA LEU A 44 3.32 3.71 12.16
C LEU A 44 4.33 4.29 13.15
N ILE A 45 4.39 5.62 13.27
CA ILE A 45 5.26 6.31 14.25
C ILE A 45 4.84 5.93 15.68
N GLU A 46 3.53 5.91 15.98
CA GLU A 46 3.02 5.43 17.26
C GLU A 46 3.46 3.99 17.54
N VAL A 47 3.28 3.09 16.57
CA VAL A 47 3.68 1.68 16.68
C VAL A 47 5.16 1.55 17.00
N MET A 48 6.02 2.29 16.28
CA MET A 48 7.47 2.22 16.50
C MET A 48 7.88 2.80 17.86
N ASN A 49 7.21 3.86 18.32
CA ASN A 49 7.43 4.42 19.65
C ASN A 49 7.02 3.45 20.76
N LYS A 50 5.86 2.81 20.66
CA LYS A 50 5.40 1.79 21.63
C LYS A 50 6.35 0.59 21.69
N TYR A 51 6.89 0.16 20.57
CA TYR A 51 7.92 -0.88 20.56
C TYR A 51 9.21 -0.43 21.26
N LYS A 52 9.64 0.81 21.04
CA LYS A 52 10.79 1.39 21.71
C LYS A 52 10.61 1.44 23.24
N GLU A 53 9.41 1.76 23.72
CA GLU A 53 9.04 1.71 25.15
C GLU A 53 9.12 0.29 25.72
N LEU A 54 8.84 -0.73 24.89
CA LEU A 54 9.01 -2.15 25.23
C LEU A 54 10.46 -2.65 25.07
N GLY A 55 11.42 -1.77 24.82
CA GLY A 55 12.82 -2.09 24.66
C GLY A 55 13.19 -2.72 23.31
N LYS A 56 12.30 -2.63 22.31
CA LYS A 56 12.54 -3.14 20.95
C LYS A 56 12.72 -2.01 19.95
N VAL A 57 13.80 -2.07 19.19
CA VAL A 57 14.10 -1.10 18.12
C VAL A 57 14.23 -1.85 16.81
N PHE A 58 13.56 -1.36 15.77
CA PHE A 58 13.62 -1.90 14.43
C PHE A 58 14.16 -0.82 13.48
N GLU A 59 15.13 -1.18 12.66
CA GLU A 59 15.71 -0.28 11.65
C GLU A 59 14.83 -0.13 10.42
N GLN A 60 14.04 -1.17 10.12
CA GLN A 60 13.12 -1.20 8.99
C GLN A 60 11.76 -1.71 9.46
N LEU A 61 10.74 -1.29 8.74
CA LEU A 61 9.37 -1.77 8.91
C LEU A 61 8.70 -2.01 7.55
N CYS A 62 7.69 -2.87 7.54
CA CYS A 62 6.79 -3.02 6.42
C CYS A 62 5.36 -2.87 6.91
N CYS A 63 4.68 -1.83 6.48
CA CYS A 63 3.24 -1.67 6.66
C CYS A 63 2.52 -2.45 5.56
N ILE A 64 1.62 -3.33 5.93
CA ILE A 64 0.74 -4.08 5.02
C ILE A 64 -0.69 -3.65 5.31
N TYR A 65 -1.42 -3.24 4.28
CA TYR A 65 -2.83 -2.89 4.44
C TYR A 65 -3.70 -4.14 4.55
N PRO A 66 -4.74 -4.13 5.41
CA PRO A 66 -5.60 -5.30 5.60
C PRO A 66 -6.38 -5.69 4.34
N THR A 67 -6.64 -4.73 3.45
CA THR A 67 -7.35 -4.90 2.19
C THR A 67 -6.43 -5.24 1.00
N ALA A 68 -5.30 -5.90 1.25
CA ALA A 68 -4.30 -6.22 0.23
C ALA A 68 -4.19 -7.77 0.01
N PRO A 69 -5.17 -8.41 -0.64
CA PRO A 69 -5.25 -9.87 -0.74
C PRO A 69 -4.21 -10.50 -1.68
N PHE A 70 -3.52 -9.70 -2.50
CA PHE A 70 -2.57 -10.20 -3.52
C PHE A 70 -1.11 -10.15 -3.09
N ILE A 71 -0.83 -9.74 -1.86
CA ILE A 71 0.53 -9.71 -1.33
C ILE A 71 1.14 -11.11 -1.36
N SER A 72 2.36 -11.20 -1.85
CA SER A 72 3.14 -12.42 -1.85
C SER A 72 4.45 -12.25 -1.07
N ALA A 73 4.92 -13.36 -0.48
CA ALA A 73 6.22 -13.39 0.18
C ALA A 73 7.36 -13.00 -0.78
N GLN A 74 7.22 -13.30 -2.06
CA GLN A 74 8.20 -12.93 -3.09
C GLN A 74 8.29 -11.40 -3.24
N ARG A 75 7.14 -10.69 -3.32
CA ARG A 75 7.11 -9.23 -3.45
C ARG A 75 7.66 -8.54 -2.20
N LEU A 76 7.31 -9.04 -1.01
CA LEU A 76 7.85 -8.52 0.24
C LEU A 76 9.36 -8.73 0.36
N ASN A 77 9.87 -9.90 -0.02
CA ASN A 77 11.30 -10.16 -0.08
C ASN A 77 12.03 -9.23 -1.07
N GLN A 78 11.46 -9.05 -2.25
CA GLN A 78 11.99 -8.12 -3.26
C GLN A 78 12.08 -6.70 -2.69
N ALA A 79 11.00 -6.21 -2.07
CA ALA A 79 10.96 -4.87 -1.49
C ALA A 79 11.99 -4.66 -0.38
N MET A 80 12.06 -5.60 0.56
CA MET A 80 13.03 -5.53 1.66
C MET A 80 14.48 -5.63 1.16
N THR A 81 14.72 -6.44 0.14
CA THR A 81 16.05 -6.53 -0.48
C THR A 81 16.45 -5.20 -1.11
N LEU A 82 15.56 -4.58 -1.89
CA LEU A 82 15.81 -3.27 -2.51
C LEU A 82 16.02 -2.19 -1.45
N LEU A 83 15.19 -2.15 -0.41
CA LEU A 83 15.31 -1.18 0.69
C LEU A 83 16.73 -1.18 1.31
N ILE A 84 17.29 -2.38 1.49
CA ILE A 84 18.59 -2.57 2.13
C ILE A 84 19.74 -2.36 1.14
N SER A 85 19.68 -3.00 -0.06
CA SER A 85 20.78 -2.99 -1.04
C SER A 85 20.99 -1.60 -1.65
N GLU A 86 19.91 -0.90 -2.00
CA GLU A 86 19.96 0.42 -2.61
C GLU A 86 20.06 1.55 -1.59
N LYS A 87 19.95 1.24 -0.29
CA LYS A 87 20.01 2.20 0.82
C LYS A 87 18.99 3.35 0.66
N VAL A 88 17.81 3.01 0.17
CA VAL A 88 16.70 3.97 -0.01
C VAL A 88 15.87 4.09 1.25
N ASP A 89 15.04 5.12 1.32
CA ASP A 89 14.19 5.43 2.48
C ASP A 89 12.90 4.63 2.48
N GLY A 90 12.41 4.29 1.29
CA GLY A 90 11.20 3.51 1.13
C GLY A 90 11.16 2.67 -0.15
N VAL A 91 10.35 1.63 -0.14
CA VAL A 91 10.01 0.81 -1.31
C VAL A 91 8.53 0.49 -1.24
N LEU A 92 7.80 0.68 -2.35
CA LEU A 92 6.38 0.41 -2.45
C LEU A 92 6.00 -0.13 -3.82
N PRO A 93 4.91 -0.90 -3.94
CA PRO A 93 4.39 -1.33 -5.22
C PRO A 93 3.59 -0.22 -5.89
N ILE A 94 3.78 -0.09 -7.21
CA ILE A 94 3.00 0.81 -8.06
C ILE A 94 2.45 0.05 -9.26
N VAL A 95 1.34 0.57 -9.81
CA VAL A 95 0.69 0.04 -11.01
C VAL A 95 0.65 1.14 -12.07
N GLN A 96 0.92 0.78 -13.32
CA GLN A 96 0.74 1.68 -14.44
C GLN A 96 -0.74 1.91 -14.71
N TYR A 97 -1.15 3.16 -14.95
CA TYR A 97 -2.49 3.44 -15.40
C TYR A 97 -2.76 2.78 -16.75
N SER A 98 -3.79 1.96 -16.85
CA SER A 98 -4.26 1.34 -18.10
C SER A 98 -4.77 2.39 -19.08
N TYR A 99 -5.38 3.47 -18.56
CA TYR A 99 -5.83 4.63 -19.31
C TYR A 99 -4.98 5.84 -18.91
N PRO A 100 -4.13 6.37 -19.83
CA PRO A 100 -3.21 7.45 -19.50
C PRO A 100 -3.94 8.67 -18.91
N PRO A 101 -3.60 9.11 -17.68
CA PRO A 101 -4.23 10.29 -17.06
C PRO A 101 -4.07 11.57 -17.90
N GLN A 102 -3.07 11.63 -18.76
CA GLN A 102 -2.87 12.75 -19.70
C GLN A 102 -4.02 12.89 -20.70
N ARG A 103 -4.89 11.89 -20.82
CA ARG A 103 -6.10 11.90 -21.66
C ARG A 103 -7.39 11.90 -20.86
N CYS A 104 -7.34 12.23 -19.57
CA CYS A 104 -8.51 12.25 -18.72
C CYS A 104 -9.50 13.36 -19.11
N LEU A 105 -10.76 13.12 -18.78
CA LEU A 105 -11.87 14.01 -19.05
C LEU A 105 -12.43 14.54 -17.73
N LEU A 106 -12.77 15.81 -17.70
CA LEU A 106 -13.58 16.43 -16.64
C LEU A 106 -15.03 16.51 -17.11
N MET A 107 -15.96 16.10 -16.26
CA MET A 107 -17.38 16.34 -16.48
C MET A 107 -17.79 17.60 -15.71
N ARG A 108 -18.18 18.64 -16.43
CA ARG A 108 -18.72 19.89 -15.89
C ARG A 108 -19.99 20.27 -16.62
N GLU A 109 -21.05 20.58 -15.90
CA GLU A 109 -22.34 20.98 -16.49
C GLU A 109 -22.84 19.97 -17.55
N ASN A 110 -22.75 18.67 -17.26
CA ASN A 110 -23.10 17.56 -18.16
C ASN A 110 -22.33 17.56 -19.50
N ARG A 111 -21.14 18.15 -19.55
CA ARG A 111 -20.26 18.16 -20.72
C ARG A 111 -18.88 17.61 -20.37
N ALA A 112 -18.38 16.75 -21.23
CA ALA A 112 -17.01 16.24 -21.12
C ALA A 112 -16.03 17.24 -21.73
N LYS A 113 -14.96 17.56 -20.98
CA LYS A 113 -13.83 18.39 -21.44
C LYS A 113 -12.53 17.69 -21.10
N MET A 114 -11.58 17.68 -22.03
CA MET A 114 -10.24 17.19 -21.73
C MET A 114 -9.57 18.09 -20.70
N LEU A 115 -8.92 17.48 -19.73
CA LEU A 115 -8.07 18.20 -18.76
C LEU A 115 -6.78 18.68 -19.42
N TYR A 116 -6.23 17.89 -20.35
CA TYR A 116 -5.00 18.16 -21.09
C TYR A 116 -5.29 18.14 -22.60
N PRO A 117 -5.87 19.23 -23.18
CA PRO A 117 -6.27 19.28 -24.59
C PRO A 117 -5.13 19.07 -25.58
N GLU A 118 -3.90 19.41 -25.19
CA GLU A 118 -2.68 19.21 -25.98
C GLU A 118 -2.44 17.75 -26.36
N ASN A 119 -2.95 16.79 -25.57
CA ASN A 119 -2.81 15.35 -25.80
C ASN A 119 -3.94 14.76 -26.67
N TYR A 120 -4.84 15.58 -27.21
CA TYR A 120 -6.00 15.09 -27.97
C TYR A 120 -5.61 14.17 -29.14
N ASN A 121 -4.57 14.55 -29.89
CA ASN A 121 -4.08 13.81 -31.05
C ASN A 121 -2.89 12.89 -30.74
N VAL A 122 -2.46 12.79 -29.49
CA VAL A 122 -1.33 11.92 -29.11
C VAL A 122 -1.86 10.52 -28.85
N ARG A 123 -1.22 9.49 -29.47
CA ARG A 123 -1.59 8.10 -29.24
C ARG A 123 -1.22 7.70 -27.80
N SER A 124 -2.02 6.86 -27.17
CA SER A 124 -1.80 6.46 -25.76
C SER A 124 -0.44 5.81 -25.52
N GLN A 125 0.08 5.04 -26.51
CA GLN A 125 1.39 4.40 -26.41
C GLN A 125 2.59 5.34 -26.58
N ASP A 126 2.35 6.57 -27.03
CA ASP A 126 3.40 7.58 -27.22
C ASP A 126 3.47 8.56 -26.03
N LEU A 127 2.55 8.42 -25.07
CA LEU A 127 2.53 9.18 -23.82
C LEU A 127 3.48 8.57 -22.80
N GLU A 128 4.09 9.40 -21.97
CA GLU A 128 4.91 8.94 -20.86
C GLU A 128 4.07 8.08 -19.89
N PRO A 129 4.53 6.88 -19.52
CA PRO A 129 3.83 6.05 -18.55
C PRO A 129 3.68 6.74 -17.20
N ILE A 130 2.46 6.78 -16.68
CA ILE A 130 2.16 7.28 -15.33
C ILE A 130 1.67 6.12 -14.48
N TYR A 131 2.04 6.16 -13.20
CA TYR A 131 1.76 5.10 -12.23
C TYR A 131 0.97 5.66 -11.05
N HIS A 132 0.32 4.78 -10.33
CA HIS A 132 -0.33 5.09 -9.06
C HIS A 132 0.08 4.10 -7.98
N ASP A 133 -0.03 4.53 -6.74
CA ASP A 133 0.02 3.66 -5.57
C ASP A 133 -1.14 2.66 -5.63
N CYS A 134 -0.90 1.44 -5.23
CA CYS A 134 -1.91 0.38 -5.25
C CYS A 134 -2.41 -0.03 -3.86
N GLY A 135 -2.08 0.72 -2.81
CA GLY A 135 -2.62 0.53 -1.47
C GLY A 135 -2.31 -0.84 -0.84
N GLN A 136 -1.15 -1.43 -1.13
CA GLN A 136 -0.86 -2.77 -0.64
C GLN A 136 0.11 -2.81 0.54
N PHE A 137 1.34 -2.35 0.33
CA PHE A 137 2.36 -2.34 1.36
C PHE A 137 3.41 -1.25 1.16
N TYR A 138 4.07 -0.86 2.24
CA TYR A 138 5.11 0.17 2.27
C TYR A 138 6.26 -0.33 3.15
N CYS A 139 7.40 -0.62 2.53
CA CYS A 139 8.63 -0.94 3.25
C CYS A 139 9.43 0.34 3.47
N LEU A 140 9.77 0.66 4.71
CA LEU A 140 10.36 1.93 5.08
C LEU A 140 11.56 1.73 6.02
N ARG A 141 12.52 2.63 5.95
CA ARG A 141 13.48 2.82 7.02
C ARG A 141 12.82 3.59 8.16
N THR A 142 13.04 3.13 9.38
CA THR A 142 12.43 3.74 10.57
C THR A 142 12.91 5.18 10.77
N ASP A 143 14.20 5.44 10.57
CA ASP A 143 14.77 6.78 10.69
C ASP A 143 14.17 7.78 9.68
N SER A 144 13.98 7.35 8.42
CA SER A 144 13.37 8.17 7.37
C SER A 144 11.88 8.43 7.64
N LEU A 145 11.13 7.41 8.13
CA LEU A 145 9.75 7.60 8.56
C LEU A 145 9.63 8.67 9.66
N PHE A 146 10.52 8.64 10.67
CA PHE A 146 10.50 9.64 11.74
C PHE A 146 10.89 11.03 11.25
N ALA A 147 11.86 11.12 10.33
CA ALA A 147 12.34 12.39 9.80
C ALA A 147 11.32 13.07 8.88
N GLU A 148 10.70 12.32 7.98
CA GLU A 148 9.81 12.88 6.96
C GLU A 148 8.32 12.78 7.30
N GLN A 149 7.93 11.89 8.21
CA GLN A 149 6.54 11.64 8.62
C GLN A 149 5.61 11.31 7.45
N LYS A 150 6.12 10.56 6.46
CA LYS A 150 5.45 10.21 5.21
C LYS A 150 5.69 8.75 4.86
N LEU A 151 4.75 8.14 4.10
CA LEU A 151 4.96 6.85 3.46
C LEU A 151 5.81 6.98 2.18
N PHE A 152 5.63 8.07 1.45
CA PHE A 152 6.44 8.43 0.29
C PHE A 152 7.57 9.36 0.73
N CYS A 153 8.67 8.76 1.18
CA CYS A 153 9.90 9.48 1.48
C CYS A 153 10.56 9.99 0.18
N GLN A 154 11.43 10.97 0.32
CA GLN A 154 12.08 11.61 -0.83
C GLN A 154 12.88 10.63 -1.69
N ASN A 155 13.56 9.66 -1.06
CA ASN A 155 14.34 8.63 -1.75
C ASN A 155 13.59 7.29 -1.69
N THR A 156 12.47 7.19 -2.43
CA THR A 156 11.63 5.98 -2.50
C THR A 156 11.75 5.30 -3.85
N LEU A 157 12.01 3.98 -3.86
CA LEU A 157 12.01 3.17 -5.07
C LEU A 157 10.66 2.47 -5.28
N PRO A 158 10.13 2.46 -6.50
CA PRO A 158 8.95 1.70 -6.83
C PRO A 158 9.26 0.26 -7.22
N ILE A 159 8.30 -0.64 -6.98
CA ILE A 159 8.20 -1.94 -7.64
C ILE A 159 6.98 -1.90 -8.55
N VAL A 160 7.19 -1.96 -9.86
CA VAL A 160 6.07 -2.04 -10.80
C VAL A 160 5.48 -3.45 -10.75
N ILE A 161 4.18 -3.53 -10.45
CA ILE A 161 3.42 -4.79 -10.44
C ILE A 161 2.33 -4.77 -11.52
N PRO A 162 1.90 -5.93 -12.02
CA PRO A 162 0.77 -6.00 -12.96
C PRO A 162 -0.54 -5.55 -12.31
N GLU A 163 -1.44 -4.96 -13.08
CA GLU A 163 -2.78 -4.58 -12.62
C GLU A 163 -3.59 -5.76 -12.07
N SER A 164 -3.32 -6.98 -12.56
CA SER A 164 -3.93 -8.21 -12.06
C SER A 164 -3.51 -8.57 -10.62
N GLU A 165 -2.37 -8.04 -10.14
CA GLU A 165 -1.86 -8.24 -8.77
C GLU A 165 -2.23 -7.08 -7.83
N ALA A 166 -3.09 -6.16 -8.26
CA ALA A 166 -3.50 -5.01 -7.46
C ALA A 166 -5.01 -4.80 -7.51
N GLN A 167 -5.60 -4.51 -6.35
CA GLN A 167 -6.97 -4.03 -6.20
C GLN A 167 -7.07 -3.29 -4.88
N ASP A 168 -7.42 -2.05 -4.94
CA ASP A 168 -7.84 -1.28 -3.77
C ASP A 168 -9.31 -1.60 -3.49
N ILE A 169 -9.67 -1.89 -2.25
CA ILE A 169 -10.99 -2.38 -1.86
C ILE A 169 -11.64 -1.37 -0.94
N ASP A 170 -12.45 -0.49 -1.53
CA ASP A 170 -13.21 0.54 -0.82
C ASP A 170 -14.72 0.23 -0.75
N ASN A 171 -15.21 -0.61 -1.66
CA ASN A 171 -16.62 -0.94 -1.79
C ASN A 171 -16.86 -2.37 -2.28
N GLU A 172 -18.15 -2.77 -2.35
CA GLU A 172 -18.55 -4.12 -2.77
C GLU A 172 -18.20 -4.47 -4.22
N GLU A 173 -18.09 -3.50 -5.10
CA GLU A 173 -17.68 -3.73 -6.49
C GLU A 173 -16.19 -4.08 -6.56
N ASP A 174 -15.37 -3.36 -5.79
CA ASP A 174 -13.95 -3.63 -5.67
C ASP A 174 -13.69 -5.02 -5.08
N TRP A 175 -14.49 -5.40 -4.08
CA TRP A 175 -14.44 -6.74 -3.50
C TRP A 175 -14.68 -7.83 -4.53
N LYS A 176 -15.75 -7.70 -5.34
CA LYS A 176 -16.05 -8.65 -6.41
C LYS A 176 -14.93 -8.74 -7.44
N MET A 177 -14.34 -7.58 -7.79
CA MET A 177 -13.21 -7.53 -8.70
C MET A 177 -11.97 -8.22 -8.10
N ALA A 178 -11.71 -7.99 -6.81
CA ALA A 178 -10.64 -8.67 -6.10
C ALA A 178 -10.83 -10.20 -6.10
N GLU A 179 -12.05 -10.71 -5.86
CA GLU A 179 -12.33 -12.14 -5.95
C GLU A 179 -12.03 -12.72 -7.35
N ILE A 180 -12.41 -11.99 -8.41
CA ILE A 180 -12.15 -12.43 -9.80
C ILE A 180 -10.64 -12.48 -10.05
N LYS A 181 -9.90 -11.43 -9.73
CA LYS A 181 -8.44 -11.37 -9.87
C LYS A 181 -7.76 -12.48 -9.07
N PHE A 182 -8.22 -12.73 -7.84
CA PHE A 182 -7.67 -13.77 -6.98
C PHE A 182 -7.82 -15.20 -7.58
N ARG A 183 -8.99 -15.50 -8.14
CA ARG A 183 -9.24 -16.78 -8.84
C ARG A 183 -8.35 -16.91 -10.07
N MET A 184 -8.21 -15.84 -10.86
CA MET A 184 -7.30 -15.81 -12.02
C MET A 184 -5.85 -16.11 -11.63
N LEU A 185 -5.35 -15.48 -10.56
CA LEU A 185 -3.98 -15.70 -10.08
C LEU A 185 -3.74 -17.12 -9.58
N ARG A 186 -4.78 -17.80 -9.09
CA ARG A 186 -4.72 -19.21 -8.67
C ARG A 186 -4.93 -20.22 -9.80
N GLY A 187 -5.21 -19.77 -11.02
CA GLY A 187 -5.51 -20.65 -12.15
C GLY A 187 -6.87 -21.35 -12.02
N GLU A 188 -7.76 -20.85 -11.16
CA GLU A 188 -9.11 -21.38 -11.01
C GLU A 188 -9.99 -20.86 -12.17
N GLN A 189 -10.59 -21.78 -12.93
CA GLN A 189 -11.51 -21.41 -14.01
C GLN A 189 -12.76 -20.73 -13.41
N THR A 190 -13.06 -19.53 -13.85
CA THR A 190 -14.36 -18.89 -13.65
C THR A 190 -15.44 -19.73 -14.36
N ARG A 191 -16.26 -20.41 -13.59
CA ARG A 191 -17.47 -21.07 -14.10
C ARG A 191 -18.60 -20.06 -14.28
#